data_761bbb8dfcbca14cd2668a9c1332b273
#
_entry.id   761bbb8dfcbca14cd2668a9c1332b273
#
_cell.length_a   1.000
_cell.length_b   1.000
_cell.length_c   1.000
_cell.angle_alpha   90.00
_cell.angle_beta   90.00
_cell.angle_gamma   90.00
#
_symmetry.space_group_name_H-M   'P 1'
#
loop_
_entity.id
_entity.type
_entity.pdbx_description
1 polymer ?
#
loop_
_entity_poly.entity_id
_entity_poly.type
_entity_poly.pdbx_seq_one_letter_code
_entity_poly.pdbx_strand_id
1 'polypeptide(L)'
;MLFRSYQFEFLSPEQVKEKSPIVMQQGLRGGLWSATEGTVYAREAVRKIPQWLEGKFGLMLRFGHVVTEISLPMIKTARESWNVDKVIVCSGADFETLYPEVFDQQPVSKCKLQMMKATPEKPFKLGPTLCAGLTLRHYAAFGKCPSLELVDARYNKTSDDFKKHGVHVLLAQNEIGELIIGDSHHYGRTLEPFDSEEVNDIILDYLSTFTELPNLKITERWHGIYPKVQGNINLIVEPEPDVTIVTGLGGAGMTLSFGLAEEVIEKL
;
A
#
# COMPACT_ATOMS: atom_id res chain seq x y z
N MET A 1 -16.54 -4.98 19.45
CA MET A 1 -15.23 -4.59 18.85
C MET A 1 -14.13 -5.21 19.70
N LEU A 2 -13.50 -6.26 19.21
CA LEU A 2 -12.36 -6.86 19.89
C LEU A 2 -11.14 -5.97 19.66
N PHE A 3 -10.74 -5.23 20.69
CA PHE A 3 -9.44 -4.55 20.68
C PHE A 3 -8.35 -5.62 20.62
N ARG A 4 -7.77 -5.83 19.44
CA ARG A 4 -6.54 -6.60 19.32
C ARG A 4 -5.44 -5.77 19.97
N SER A 5 -4.88 -6.25 21.06
CA SER A 5 -3.70 -5.64 21.68
C SER A 5 -2.50 -5.86 20.74
N TYR A 6 -2.08 -4.83 20.04
CA TYR A 6 -0.83 -4.85 19.28
C TYR A 6 0.33 -4.87 20.28
N GLN A 7 1.26 -5.78 20.02
CA GLN A 7 2.51 -5.84 20.79
C GLN A 7 3.59 -5.04 20.06
N PHE A 8 4.13 -4.07 20.73
CA PHE A 8 5.25 -3.30 20.23
C PHE A 8 6.26 -3.02 21.36
N GLU A 9 7.50 -2.82 20.97
CA GLU A 9 8.58 -2.47 21.89
C GLU A 9 9.55 -1.48 21.22
N PHE A 10 10.20 -0.64 22.03
CA PHE A 10 11.30 0.18 21.57
C PHE A 10 12.61 -0.61 21.73
N LEU A 11 13.34 -0.70 20.62
CA LEU A 11 14.61 -1.39 20.55
C LEU A 11 15.78 -0.41 20.66
N SER A 12 16.84 -0.78 21.37
CA SER A 12 18.12 -0.09 21.27
C SER A 12 18.76 -0.28 19.88
N PRO A 13 19.75 0.54 19.49
CA PRO A 13 20.49 0.33 18.25
C PRO A 13 21.07 -1.08 18.10
N GLU A 14 21.60 -1.65 19.20
CA GLU A 14 22.17 -3.00 19.23
C GLU A 14 21.08 -4.05 18.96
N GLN A 15 19.92 -3.93 19.60
CA GLN A 15 18.79 -4.83 19.40
C GLN A 15 18.24 -4.73 17.97
N VAL A 16 18.24 -3.54 17.36
CA VAL A 16 17.88 -3.38 15.94
C VAL A 16 18.85 -4.15 15.05
N LYS A 17 20.18 -4.03 15.31
CA LYS A 17 21.22 -4.74 14.55
C LYS A 17 21.10 -6.26 14.69
N GLU A 18 20.74 -6.76 15.87
CA GLU A 18 20.49 -8.19 16.10
C GLU A 18 19.31 -8.70 15.26
N LYS A 19 18.22 -7.93 15.15
CA LYS A 19 17.05 -8.29 14.34
C LYS A 19 17.30 -8.16 12.84
N SER A 20 18.07 -7.15 12.43
CA SER A 20 18.41 -6.89 11.02
C SER A 20 19.87 -6.45 10.88
N PRO A 21 20.78 -7.39 10.54
CA PRO A 21 22.22 -7.12 10.49
C PRO A 21 22.67 -6.09 9.46
N ILE A 22 21.83 -5.76 8.48
CA ILE A 22 22.13 -4.79 7.43
C ILE A 22 21.81 -3.34 7.81
N VAL A 23 21.17 -3.10 8.95
CA VAL A 23 20.86 -1.74 9.38
C VAL A 23 22.15 -1.02 9.78
N MET A 24 22.34 0.17 9.18
CA MET A 24 23.48 1.03 9.50
C MET A 24 23.43 1.51 10.95
N GLN A 25 24.51 1.29 11.70
CA GLN A 25 24.58 1.69 13.12
C GLN A 25 24.85 3.18 13.30
N GLN A 26 25.56 3.79 12.34
CA GLN A 26 25.94 5.21 12.45
C GLN A 26 24.69 6.10 12.46
N GLY A 27 24.48 6.81 13.56
CA GLY A 27 23.37 7.73 13.72
C GLY A 27 22.02 7.07 14.07
N LEU A 28 21.97 5.75 14.17
CA LEU A 28 20.78 5.01 14.62
C LEU A 28 20.48 5.35 16.09
N ARG A 29 19.21 5.67 16.39
CA ARG A 29 18.75 6.00 17.75
C ARG A 29 17.97 4.87 18.39
N GLY A 30 17.52 3.90 17.58
CA GLY A 30 16.71 2.77 17.98
C GLY A 30 15.67 2.42 16.93
N GLY A 31 14.76 1.54 17.27
CA GLY A 31 13.67 1.12 16.40
C GLY A 31 12.35 0.91 17.18
N LEU A 32 11.25 1.01 16.48
CA LEU A 32 9.96 0.54 16.94
C LEU A 32 9.71 -0.83 16.31
N TRP A 33 9.60 -1.84 17.14
CA TRP A 33 9.37 -3.23 16.74
C TRP A 33 7.92 -3.63 16.98
N SER A 34 7.28 -4.25 16.02
CA SER A 34 5.98 -4.92 16.19
C SER A 34 6.14 -6.42 15.98
N ALA A 35 5.75 -7.21 16.97
CA ALA A 35 5.75 -8.66 16.89
C ALA A 35 4.47 -9.23 16.24
N THR A 36 3.44 -8.40 16.12
CA THR A 36 2.10 -8.80 15.64
C THR A 36 1.82 -8.39 14.20
N GLU A 37 2.66 -7.54 13.62
CA GLU A 37 2.57 -7.18 12.21
C GLU A 37 3.32 -8.19 11.33
N GLY A 38 2.82 -8.40 10.13
CA GLY A 38 3.40 -9.31 9.17
C GLY A 38 3.58 -8.67 7.81
N THR A 39 4.54 -9.17 7.05
CA THR A 39 4.72 -8.82 5.65
C THR A 39 4.02 -9.84 4.77
N VAL A 40 3.21 -9.36 3.84
CA VAL A 40 2.51 -10.21 2.87
C VAL A 40 3.19 -10.09 1.52
N TYR A 41 3.51 -11.22 0.90
CA TYR A 41 3.95 -11.23 -0.49
C TYR A 41 2.72 -11.02 -1.38
N ALA A 42 2.43 -9.76 -1.69
CA ALA A 42 1.19 -9.33 -2.34
C ALA A 42 0.95 -10.02 -3.69
N ARG A 43 2.01 -10.27 -4.48
CA ARG A 43 1.94 -10.96 -5.79
C ARG A 43 1.31 -12.35 -5.68
N GLU A 44 1.57 -13.06 -4.60
CA GLU A 44 1.01 -14.38 -4.33
C GLU A 44 -0.36 -14.29 -3.65
N ALA A 45 -0.49 -13.44 -2.63
CA ALA A 45 -1.69 -13.32 -1.83
C ALA A 45 -2.91 -12.90 -2.67
N VAL A 46 -2.75 -11.88 -3.51
CA VAL A 46 -3.83 -11.36 -4.37
C VAL A 46 -4.36 -12.43 -5.35
N ARG A 47 -3.50 -13.36 -5.77
CA ARG A 47 -3.90 -14.47 -6.65
C ARG A 47 -4.55 -15.61 -5.90
N LYS A 48 -4.05 -15.93 -4.69
CA LYS A 48 -4.47 -17.10 -3.92
C LYS A 48 -5.77 -16.87 -3.14
N ILE A 49 -6.01 -15.65 -2.67
CA ILE A 49 -7.21 -15.32 -1.88
C ILE A 49 -8.51 -15.64 -2.64
N PRO A 50 -8.72 -15.17 -3.89
CA PRO A 50 -9.95 -15.50 -4.63
C PRO A 50 -10.14 -17.00 -4.82
N GLN A 51 -9.08 -17.73 -5.19
CA GLN A 51 -9.12 -19.18 -5.37
C GLN A 51 -9.47 -19.92 -4.07
N TRP A 52 -8.93 -19.46 -2.94
CA TRP A 52 -9.26 -20.01 -1.63
C TRP A 52 -10.73 -19.75 -1.26
N LEU A 53 -11.23 -18.54 -1.54
CA LEU A 53 -12.63 -18.19 -1.34
C LEU A 53 -13.57 -19.05 -2.18
N GLU A 54 -13.24 -19.25 -3.47
CA GLU A 54 -13.99 -20.13 -4.36
C GLU A 54 -14.04 -21.57 -3.80
N GLY A 55 -12.87 -22.14 -3.45
CA GLY A 55 -12.79 -23.50 -2.94
C GLY A 55 -13.46 -23.72 -1.58
N LYS A 56 -13.40 -22.74 -0.69
CA LYS A 56 -13.92 -22.85 0.67
C LYS A 56 -15.39 -22.48 0.82
N PHE A 57 -15.84 -21.47 0.07
CA PHE A 57 -17.16 -20.87 0.25
C PHE A 57 -18.03 -20.98 -1.00
N GLY A 58 -17.55 -21.57 -2.08
CA GLY A 58 -18.29 -21.70 -3.34
C GLY A 58 -18.47 -20.35 -4.06
N LEU A 59 -17.59 -19.38 -3.82
CA LEU A 59 -17.61 -18.09 -4.50
C LEU A 59 -17.45 -18.30 -6.01
N MET A 60 -18.32 -17.68 -6.80
CA MET A 60 -18.24 -17.72 -8.25
C MET A 60 -17.35 -16.60 -8.78
N LEU A 61 -16.20 -16.95 -9.37
CA LEU A 61 -15.25 -16.00 -9.95
C LEU A 61 -15.50 -15.83 -11.45
N ARG A 62 -15.48 -14.59 -11.93
CA ARG A 62 -15.62 -14.23 -13.34
C ARG A 62 -14.52 -13.30 -13.78
N PHE A 63 -13.30 -13.84 -13.99
CA PHE A 63 -12.18 -13.09 -14.51
C PHE A 63 -12.37 -12.74 -15.99
N GLY A 64 -11.79 -11.61 -16.42
CA GLY A 64 -11.91 -11.15 -17.80
C GLY A 64 -13.30 -10.63 -18.19
N HIS A 65 -14.12 -10.28 -17.20
CA HIS A 65 -15.41 -9.67 -17.37
C HIS A 65 -15.42 -8.28 -16.73
N VAL A 66 -15.49 -7.26 -17.56
CA VAL A 66 -15.64 -5.87 -17.12
C VAL A 66 -17.14 -5.58 -17.04
N VAL A 67 -17.63 -5.27 -15.85
CA VAL A 67 -18.99 -4.77 -15.67
C VAL A 67 -19.05 -3.35 -16.23
N THR A 68 -19.94 -3.11 -17.16
CA THR A 68 -20.09 -1.82 -17.85
C THR A 68 -21.41 -1.11 -17.54
N GLU A 69 -22.38 -1.83 -16.98
CA GLU A 69 -23.68 -1.28 -16.63
C GLU A 69 -24.25 -2.01 -15.40
N ILE A 70 -24.76 -1.23 -14.47
CA ILE A 70 -25.54 -1.69 -13.33
C ILE A 70 -26.92 -1.04 -13.45
N SER A 71 -27.97 -1.85 -13.52
CA SER A 71 -29.37 -1.43 -13.58
C SER A 71 -30.19 -2.53 -12.93
N LEU A 72 -30.22 -2.50 -11.59
CA LEU A 72 -30.82 -3.60 -10.81
C LEU A 72 -32.24 -3.97 -11.25
N PRO A 73 -32.54 -5.27 -11.31
CA PRO A 73 -31.74 -6.39 -10.80
C PRO A 73 -30.64 -6.89 -11.75
N MET A 74 -30.36 -6.23 -12.86
CA MET A 74 -29.44 -6.70 -13.88
C MET A 74 -28.10 -5.95 -13.82
N ILE A 75 -27.01 -6.72 -13.93
CA ILE A 75 -25.66 -6.22 -14.24
C ILE A 75 -25.20 -6.76 -15.59
N LYS A 76 -24.44 -5.96 -16.35
CA LYS A 76 -23.98 -6.32 -17.70
C LYS A 76 -22.47 -6.22 -17.87
N THR A 77 -21.96 -7.13 -18.66
CA THR A 77 -20.63 -7.07 -19.26
C THR A 77 -20.76 -7.11 -20.79
N ALA A 78 -19.66 -6.98 -21.52
CA ALA A 78 -19.66 -7.18 -22.97
C ALA A 78 -20.03 -8.61 -23.40
N ARG A 79 -20.03 -9.59 -22.51
CA ARG A 79 -20.17 -11.02 -22.82
C ARG A 79 -21.46 -11.63 -22.30
N GLU A 80 -21.89 -11.23 -21.12
CA GLU A 80 -23.04 -11.83 -20.43
C GLU A 80 -23.67 -10.84 -19.46
N SER A 81 -24.84 -11.18 -18.93
CA SER A 81 -25.51 -10.41 -17.89
C SER A 81 -26.02 -11.35 -16.78
N TRP A 82 -26.20 -10.81 -15.59
CA TRP A 82 -26.71 -11.53 -14.43
C TRP A 82 -27.78 -10.71 -13.73
N ASN A 83 -28.74 -11.41 -13.12
CA ASN A 83 -29.66 -10.80 -12.18
C ASN A 83 -29.10 -10.99 -10.77
N VAL A 84 -29.04 -9.89 -10.03
CA VAL A 84 -28.54 -9.83 -8.66
C VAL A 84 -29.41 -8.90 -7.82
N ASP A 85 -29.47 -9.14 -6.52
CA ASP A 85 -30.25 -8.31 -5.60
C ASP A 85 -29.42 -7.10 -5.11
N LYS A 86 -28.12 -7.28 -4.94
CA LYS A 86 -27.21 -6.24 -4.42
C LYS A 86 -25.87 -6.24 -5.16
N VAL A 87 -25.24 -5.07 -5.24
CA VAL A 87 -23.92 -4.87 -5.86
C VAL A 87 -23.00 -4.11 -4.94
N ILE A 88 -21.80 -4.63 -4.75
CA ILE A 88 -20.69 -3.90 -4.11
C ILE A 88 -19.63 -3.63 -5.17
N VAL A 89 -19.39 -2.36 -5.48
CA VAL A 89 -18.41 -1.91 -6.47
C VAL A 89 -17.09 -1.65 -5.76
N CYS A 90 -16.09 -2.51 -6.03
CA CYS A 90 -14.73 -2.39 -5.51
C CYS A 90 -13.73 -2.15 -6.65
N SER A 91 -13.99 -1.15 -7.50
CA SER A 91 -13.24 -0.88 -8.74
C SER A 91 -11.81 -0.33 -8.52
N GLY A 92 -11.41 -0.12 -7.26
CA GLY A 92 -10.09 0.40 -6.95
C GLY A 92 -9.89 1.82 -7.49
N ALA A 93 -8.90 2.00 -8.36
CA ALA A 93 -8.57 3.30 -8.96
C ALA A 93 -9.27 3.54 -10.32
N ASP A 94 -10.18 2.68 -10.73
CA ASP A 94 -11.04 2.92 -11.88
C ASP A 94 -12.24 3.79 -11.45
N PHE A 95 -12.14 5.08 -11.76
CA PHE A 95 -13.17 6.08 -11.47
C PHE A 95 -14.00 6.42 -12.71
N GLU A 96 -13.71 5.79 -13.85
CA GLU A 96 -14.21 6.16 -15.15
C GLU A 96 -15.26 5.18 -15.70
N THR A 97 -15.23 3.91 -15.29
CA THR A 97 -16.08 2.87 -15.88
C THR A 97 -17.50 2.85 -15.27
N LEU A 98 -17.58 2.86 -13.93
CA LEU A 98 -18.85 2.80 -13.21
C LEU A 98 -19.03 4.04 -12.33
N TYR A 99 -20.16 4.72 -12.45
CA TYR A 99 -20.53 5.91 -11.65
C TYR A 99 -19.49 7.05 -11.69
N PRO A 100 -18.96 7.45 -12.86
CA PRO A 100 -17.94 8.49 -12.94
C PRO A 100 -18.40 9.82 -12.31
N GLU A 101 -19.67 10.18 -12.45
CA GLU A 101 -20.29 11.37 -11.86
C GLU A 101 -20.27 11.35 -10.32
N VAL A 102 -20.33 10.17 -9.71
CA VAL A 102 -20.21 10.01 -8.25
C VAL A 102 -18.78 10.29 -7.82
N PHE A 103 -17.80 9.71 -8.52
CA PHE A 103 -16.38 9.93 -8.24
C PHE A 103 -15.94 11.39 -8.50
N ASP A 104 -16.56 12.08 -9.46
CA ASP A 104 -16.28 13.50 -9.74
C ASP A 104 -16.69 14.42 -8.60
N GLN A 105 -17.66 14.03 -7.79
CA GLN A 105 -18.13 14.76 -6.61
C GLN A 105 -17.34 14.43 -5.34
N GLN A 106 -16.46 13.43 -5.39
CA GLN A 106 -15.69 12.99 -4.22
C GLN A 106 -14.25 13.51 -4.26
N PRO A 107 -13.62 13.77 -3.09
CA PRO A 107 -12.24 14.21 -3.01
C PRO A 107 -11.28 13.03 -3.21
N VAL A 108 -11.42 12.31 -4.31
CA VAL A 108 -10.59 11.15 -4.65
C VAL A 108 -9.51 11.50 -5.66
N SER A 109 -8.38 10.85 -5.52
CA SER A 109 -7.27 10.89 -6.46
C SER A 109 -6.65 9.51 -6.62
N LYS A 110 -5.88 9.34 -7.67
CA LYS A 110 -5.00 8.18 -7.86
C LYS A 110 -3.63 8.52 -7.28
N CYS A 111 -3.02 7.56 -6.61
CA CYS A 111 -1.64 7.64 -6.18
C CYS A 111 -0.82 6.66 -6.99
N LYS A 112 0.20 7.16 -7.70
CA LYS A 112 1.22 6.35 -8.36
C LYS A 112 2.46 6.29 -7.49
N LEU A 113 3.00 5.10 -7.31
CA LEU A 113 4.22 4.85 -6.56
C LEU A 113 5.20 3.99 -7.37
N GLN A 114 6.46 4.40 -7.39
CA GLN A 114 7.52 3.64 -8.04
C GLN A 114 8.13 2.65 -7.07
N MET A 115 8.34 1.43 -7.54
CA MET A 115 8.82 0.29 -6.79
C MET A 115 9.93 -0.41 -7.55
N MET A 116 10.81 -1.06 -6.83
CA MET A 116 11.91 -1.85 -7.40
C MET A 116 12.01 -3.22 -6.74
N LYS A 117 12.46 -4.19 -7.53
CA LYS A 117 12.93 -5.48 -7.04
C LYS A 117 14.42 -5.60 -7.27
N ALA A 118 15.13 -6.08 -6.27
CA ALA A 118 16.58 -6.27 -6.35
C ALA A 118 16.98 -7.65 -5.85
N THR A 119 18.07 -8.16 -6.39
CA THR A 119 18.74 -9.36 -5.91
C THR A 119 20.08 -8.94 -5.31
N PRO A 120 20.38 -9.30 -4.05
CA PRO A 120 21.67 -9.05 -3.46
C PRO A 120 22.74 -9.94 -4.11
N GLU A 121 23.95 -9.43 -4.26
CA GLU A 121 25.08 -10.22 -4.80
C GLU A 121 25.38 -11.46 -3.95
N LYS A 122 25.27 -11.33 -2.63
CA LYS A 122 25.45 -12.43 -1.69
C LYS A 122 24.15 -12.65 -0.90
N PRO A 123 23.68 -13.88 -0.77
CA PRO A 123 22.52 -14.18 0.05
C PRO A 123 22.72 -13.70 1.50
N PHE A 124 21.69 -13.06 2.04
CA PHE A 124 21.60 -12.69 3.46
C PHE A 124 20.15 -12.77 3.92
N LYS A 125 19.96 -12.73 5.23
CA LYS A 125 18.63 -12.65 5.83
C LYS A 125 18.40 -11.23 6.34
N LEU A 126 17.39 -10.56 5.78
CA LEU A 126 16.99 -9.21 6.20
C LEU A 126 16.47 -9.20 7.65
N GLY A 127 15.72 -10.24 8.02
CA GLY A 127 14.94 -10.26 9.24
C GLY A 127 13.54 -9.66 8.98
N PRO A 128 13.09 -8.70 9.79
CA PRO A 128 11.81 -8.04 9.59
C PRO A 128 11.86 -7.07 8.41
N THR A 129 10.69 -6.68 7.90
CA THR A 129 10.58 -5.53 7.00
C THR A 129 11.05 -4.27 7.72
N LEU A 130 11.88 -3.49 7.05
CA LEU A 130 12.39 -2.23 7.55
C LEU A 130 11.56 -1.07 7.02
N CYS A 131 11.14 -0.19 7.91
CA CYS A 131 10.48 1.07 7.59
C CYS A 131 11.38 2.21 8.07
N ALA A 132 11.94 2.98 7.16
CA ALA A 132 12.87 4.04 7.51
C ALA A 132 12.18 5.27 8.11
N GLY A 133 12.95 6.21 8.65
CA GLY A 133 12.45 7.35 9.43
C GLY A 133 11.47 8.27 8.68
N LEU A 134 11.59 8.43 7.36
CA LEU A 134 10.61 9.18 6.55
C LEU A 134 9.20 8.57 6.58
N THR A 135 9.07 7.28 6.88
CA THR A 135 7.80 6.58 7.06
C THR A 135 6.95 7.22 8.17
N LEU A 136 7.58 7.78 9.20
CA LEU A 136 6.90 8.52 10.28
C LEU A 136 6.14 9.76 9.77
N ARG A 137 6.61 10.37 8.68
CA ARG A 137 5.95 11.54 8.05
C ARG A 137 4.78 11.11 7.17
N HIS A 138 4.82 9.90 6.65
CA HIS A 138 3.83 9.42 5.68
C HIS A 138 2.52 9.00 6.36
N TYR A 139 2.59 8.29 7.47
CA TYR A 139 1.39 7.79 8.14
C TYR A 139 0.77 8.80 9.09
N ALA A 140 -0.50 9.13 8.84
CA ALA A 140 -1.27 10.12 9.59
C ALA A 140 -1.34 9.84 11.11
N ALA A 141 -1.18 8.59 11.54
CA ALA A 141 -1.15 8.22 12.96
C ALA A 141 -0.02 8.94 13.72
N PHE A 142 1.14 9.10 13.09
CA PHE A 142 2.27 9.83 13.69
C PHE A 142 2.11 11.34 13.65
N GLY A 143 1.23 11.88 12.80
CA GLY A 143 0.94 13.32 12.71
C GLY A 143 0.43 13.95 14.00
N LYS A 144 -0.04 13.12 14.96
CA LYS A 144 -0.45 13.57 16.29
C LYS A 144 0.72 13.67 17.28
N CYS A 145 1.91 13.25 16.91
CA CYS A 145 3.10 13.28 17.76
C CYS A 145 3.79 14.65 17.63
N PRO A 146 3.89 15.47 18.69
CA PRO A 146 4.53 16.79 18.62
C PRO A 146 5.99 16.73 18.15
N SER A 147 6.70 15.64 18.44
CA SER A 147 8.09 15.42 18.03
C SER A 147 8.25 15.22 16.51
N LEU A 148 7.18 15.01 15.76
CA LEU A 148 7.26 14.87 14.30
C LEU A 148 7.82 16.12 13.62
N GLU A 149 7.55 17.30 14.17
CA GLU A 149 8.10 18.57 13.69
C GLU A 149 9.64 18.60 13.71
N LEU A 150 10.26 17.93 14.69
CA LEU A 150 11.72 17.81 14.78
C LEU A 150 12.27 16.88 13.68
N VAL A 151 11.53 15.82 13.36
CA VAL A 151 11.87 14.91 12.25
C VAL A 151 11.76 15.66 10.92
N ASP A 152 10.69 16.41 10.72
CA ASP A 152 10.49 17.26 9.53
C ASP A 152 11.60 18.29 9.37
N ALA A 153 11.93 19.01 10.43
CA ALA A 153 13.01 20.00 10.42
C ALA A 153 14.38 19.40 10.09
N ARG A 154 14.64 18.15 10.51
CA ARG A 154 15.88 17.43 10.17
C ARG A 154 15.93 17.08 8.69
N TYR A 155 14.86 16.48 8.14
CA TYR A 155 14.84 16.05 6.74
C TYR A 155 14.74 17.20 5.75
N ASN A 156 14.03 18.29 6.08
CA ASN A 156 13.97 19.48 5.24
C ASN A 156 15.34 20.18 5.07
N LYS A 157 16.31 19.90 5.95
CA LYS A 157 17.69 20.37 5.80
C LYS A 157 18.54 19.51 4.88
N THR A 158 18.13 18.27 4.63
CA THR A 158 18.93 17.29 3.88
C THR A 158 18.53 17.21 2.41
N SER A 159 17.25 17.22 2.08
CA SER A 159 16.76 17.24 0.71
C SER A 159 15.28 17.58 0.64
N ASP A 160 14.93 18.54 -0.21
CA ASP A 160 13.54 18.81 -0.57
C ASP A 160 12.95 17.72 -1.50
N ASP A 161 13.80 16.92 -2.15
CA ASP A 161 13.40 15.91 -3.14
C ASP A 161 12.58 14.79 -2.51
N PHE A 162 12.91 14.37 -1.28
CA PHE A 162 12.12 13.36 -0.56
C PHE A 162 10.68 13.82 -0.36
N LYS A 163 10.48 15.11 -0.04
CA LYS A 163 9.15 15.69 0.15
C LYS A 163 8.44 15.89 -1.19
N LYS A 164 9.15 16.41 -2.17
CA LYS A 164 8.62 16.68 -3.52
C LYS A 164 8.04 15.41 -4.16
N HIS A 165 8.74 14.27 -4.02
CA HIS A 165 8.35 12.99 -4.59
C HIS A 165 7.65 12.05 -3.58
N GLY A 166 7.34 12.53 -2.38
CA GLY A 166 6.68 11.74 -1.34
C GLY A 166 7.44 10.47 -0.98
N VAL A 167 8.78 10.52 -1.01
CA VAL A 167 9.62 9.34 -0.79
C VAL A 167 9.63 8.95 0.68
N HIS A 168 9.29 7.72 0.96
CA HIS A 168 9.63 7.00 2.17
C HIS A 168 9.94 5.55 1.79
N VAL A 169 10.95 4.95 2.40
CA VAL A 169 11.42 3.64 1.93
C VAL A 169 11.09 2.54 2.92
N LEU A 170 10.40 1.54 2.40
CA LEU A 170 10.24 0.24 3.03
C LEU A 170 11.11 -0.77 2.28
N LEU A 171 11.76 -1.65 3.03
CA LEU A 171 12.57 -2.73 2.51
C LEU A 171 12.04 -4.06 3.04
N ALA A 172 11.56 -4.91 2.17
CA ALA A 172 11.10 -6.25 2.49
C ALA A 172 11.90 -7.30 1.73
N GLN A 173 11.99 -8.50 2.28
CA GLN A 173 12.61 -9.66 1.62
C GLN A 173 11.59 -10.79 1.49
N ASN A 174 11.53 -11.38 0.29
CA ASN A 174 10.69 -12.55 0.06
C ASN A 174 11.42 -13.86 0.42
N GLU A 175 10.71 -14.99 0.33
CA GLU A 175 11.20 -16.31 0.71
C GLU A 175 12.41 -16.79 -0.11
N ILE A 176 12.57 -16.29 -1.34
CA ILE A 176 13.69 -16.63 -2.23
C ILE A 176 14.86 -15.64 -2.14
N GLY A 177 14.80 -14.69 -1.20
CA GLY A 177 15.88 -13.75 -0.92
C GLY A 177 15.88 -12.47 -1.76
N GLU A 178 14.89 -12.26 -2.65
CA GLU A 178 14.74 -11.01 -3.39
C GLU A 178 14.25 -9.90 -2.48
N LEU A 179 14.71 -8.68 -2.74
CA LEU A 179 14.34 -7.48 -2.02
C LEU A 179 13.28 -6.69 -2.78
N ILE A 180 12.28 -6.22 -2.06
CA ILE A 180 11.26 -5.28 -2.54
C ILE A 180 11.54 -3.93 -1.89
N ILE A 181 11.75 -2.92 -2.72
CA ILE A 181 12.21 -1.58 -2.33
C ILE A 181 11.21 -0.57 -2.85
N GLY A 182 10.76 0.32 -2.03
CA GLY A 182 9.90 1.45 -2.42
C GLY A 182 9.55 2.28 -1.20
N ASP A 183 8.91 3.38 -1.38
CA ASP A 183 8.32 3.91 -2.61
C ASP A 183 8.36 5.44 -2.71
N SER A 184 7.83 5.96 -3.81
CA SER A 184 7.49 7.37 -4.03
C SER A 184 5.97 7.56 -4.09
N HIS A 185 5.47 8.81 -4.01
CA HIS A 185 4.04 9.10 -4.06
C HIS A 185 3.75 10.30 -4.94
N HIS A 186 3.06 10.06 -6.06
CA HIS A 186 2.58 11.08 -6.98
C HIS A 186 1.06 11.01 -7.09
N TYR A 187 0.39 12.13 -6.84
CA TYR A 187 -1.07 12.19 -6.77
C TYR A 187 -1.66 12.94 -7.96
N GLY A 188 -2.78 12.43 -8.49
CA GLY A 188 -3.53 13.08 -9.57
C GLY A 188 -4.77 12.27 -9.94
N ARG A 189 -5.70 12.90 -10.68
CA ARG A 189 -6.82 12.16 -11.32
C ARG A 189 -6.29 11.39 -12.52
N THR A 190 -5.44 12.04 -13.32
CA THR A 190 -4.69 11.45 -14.42
C THR A 190 -3.22 11.42 -14.02
N LEU A 191 -2.57 10.30 -14.21
CA LEU A 191 -1.17 10.08 -13.85
C LEU A 191 -0.32 9.94 -15.10
N GLU A 192 0.92 10.43 -15.02
CA GLU A 192 1.91 10.21 -16.06
C GLU A 192 2.20 8.71 -16.23
N PRO A 193 2.19 8.18 -17.46
CA PRO A 193 2.45 6.75 -17.70
C PRO A 193 3.92 6.38 -17.54
N PHE A 194 4.82 7.37 -17.53
CA PHE A 194 6.26 7.15 -17.44
C PHE A 194 6.73 7.08 -15.98
N ASP A 195 7.72 6.26 -15.73
CA ASP A 195 8.46 6.21 -14.47
C ASP A 195 9.76 7.01 -14.62
N SER A 196 10.13 7.77 -13.59
CA SER A 196 11.36 8.57 -13.57
C SER A 196 12.51 7.79 -12.96
N GLU A 197 13.64 7.68 -13.67
CA GLU A 197 14.87 7.11 -13.09
C GLU A 197 15.42 8.01 -11.98
N GLU A 198 15.26 9.34 -12.07
CA GLU A 198 15.62 10.25 -10.99
C GLU A 198 14.91 9.89 -9.67
N VAL A 199 13.63 9.53 -9.72
CA VAL A 199 12.87 9.09 -8.54
C VAL A 199 13.38 7.74 -8.02
N ASN A 200 13.72 6.82 -8.90
CA ASN A 200 14.34 5.54 -8.53
C ASN A 200 15.69 5.76 -7.81
N ASP A 201 16.52 6.66 -8.33
CA ASP A 201 17.80 7.02 -7.73
C ASP A 201 17.60 7.64 -6.34
N ILE A 202 16.66 8.56 -6.18
CA ILE A 202 16.31 9.16 -4.87
C ILE A 202 15.89 8.08 -3.85
N ILE A 203 15.11 7.08 -4.27
CA ILE A 203 14.71 5.95 -3.41
C ILE A 203 15.94 5.14 -2.99
N LEU A 204 16.85 4.83 -3.92
CA LEU A 204 18.05 4.07 -3.65
C LEU A 204 19.07 4.85 -2.79
N ASP A 205 19.21 6.13 -3.03
CA ASP A 205 20.02 7.03 -2.23
C ASP A 205 19.53 7.07 -0.79
N TYR A 206 18.21 7.19 -0.60
CA TYR A 206 17.64 7.15 0.74
C TYR A 206 17.81 5.77 1.40
N LEU A 207 17.64 4.67 0.68
CA LEU A 207 17.91 3.32 1.17
C LEU A 207 19.32 3.19 1.71
N SER A 208 20.30 3.76 1.02
CA SER A 208 21.71 3.74 1.41
C SER A 208 22.01 4.50 2.71
N THR A 209 21.13 5.40 3.14
CA THR A 209 21.31 6.18 4.39
C THR A 209 21.06 5.38 5.66
N PHE A 210 20.37 4.24 5.57
CA PHE A 210 20.01 3.44 6.75
C PHE A 210 20.33 1.95 6.62
N THR A 211 20.86 1.51 5.46
CA THR A 211 21.25 0.11 5.22
C THR A 211 22.68 -0.02 4.69
N GLU A 212 23.36 -1.05 5.16
CA GLU A 212 24.66 -1.52 4.65
C GLU A 212 24.42 -2.69 3.69
N LEU A 213 23.78 -2.40 2.55
CA LEU A 213 23.51 -3.43 1.56
C LEU A 213 24.71 -3.62 0.64
N PRO A 214 25.20 -4.86 0.48
CA PRO A 214 26.16 -5.16 -0.57
C PRO A 214 25.53 -4.93 -1.94
N ASN A 215 26.35 -4.79 -2.97
CA ASN A 215 25.94 -4.51 -4.35
C ASN A 215 24.59 -5.13 -4.71
N LEU A 216 23.62 -4.27 -5.01
CA LEU A 216 22.28 -4.68 -5.43
C LEU A 216 22.19 -4.70 -6.95
N LYS A 217 21.67 -5.79 -7.49
CA LYS A 217 21.25 -5.85 -8.89
C LYS A 217 19.75 -5.57 -8.94
N ILE A 218 19.36 -4.41 -9.45
CA ILE A 218 17.94 -4.13 -9.74
C ILE A 218 17.50 -5.04 -10.88
N THR A 219 16.47 -5.84 -10.64
CA THR A 219 15.95 -6.84 -11.58
C THR A 219 14.62 -6.45 -12.21
N GLU A 220 13.81 -5.68 -11.49
CA GLU A 220 12.53 -5.18 -11.99
C GLU A 220 12.28 -3.77 -11.46
N ARG A 221 11.63 -2.94 -12.26
CA ARG A 221 11.01 -1.68 -11.88
C ARG A 221 9.55 -1.71 -12.31
N TRP A 222 8.67 -1.18 -11.50
CA TRP A 222 7.25 -1.04 -11.82
C TRP A 222 6.64 0.10 -11.02
N HIS A 223 5.45 0.49 -11.39
CA HIS A 223 4.64 1.35 -10.54
C HIS A 223 3.35 0.65 -10.12
N GLY A 224 2.89 0.98 -8.92
CA GLY A 224 1.55 0.67 -8.44
C GLY A 224 0.65 1.91 -8.54
N ILE A 225 -0.64 1.68 -8.70
CA ILE A 225 -1.65 2.75 -8.65
C ILE A 225 -2.75 2.31 -7.69
N TYR A 226 -3.09 3.18 -6.74
CA TYR A 226 -4.19 2.94 -5.83
C TYR A 226 -5.03 4.22 -5.61
N PRO A 227 -6.32 4.08 -5.25
CA PRO A 227 -7.18 5.21 -4.93
C PRO A 227 -6.83 5.82 -3.57
N LYS A 228 -6.89 7.13 -3.47
CA LYS A 228 -6.72 7.89 -2.24
C LYS A 228 -7.86 8.86 -2.04
N VAL A 229 -8.45 8.87 -0.84
CA VAL A 229 -9.45 9.87 -0.45
C VAL A 229 -8.76 10.94 0.39
N GLN A 230 -8.99 12.19 0.06
CA GLN A 230 -8.43 13.29 0.85
C GLN A 230 -9.23 13.48 2.14
N GLY A 231 -8.55 13.51 3.27
CA GLY A 231 -9.17 13.73 4.58
C GLY A 231 -9.87 12.53 5.20
N ASN A 232 -10.00 11.41 4.47
CA ASN A 232 -10.63 10.17 4.96
C ASN A 232 -9.74 8.95 4.72
N ILE A 233 -10.05 7.85 5.40
CA ILE A 233 -9.35 6.57 5.25
C ILE A 233 -9.98 5.64 4.21
N ASN A 234 -11.24 5.88 3.84
CA ASN A 234 -12.00 5.14 2.82
C ASN A 234 -13.11 6.01 2.23
N LEU A 235 -13.73 5.53 1.17
CA LEU A 235 -14.95 6.04 0.59
C LEU A 235 -15.98 4.90 0.55
N ILE A 236 -17.14 5.12 1.16
CA ILE A 236 -18.33 4.26 1.06
C ILE A 236 -19.47 5.16 0.60
N VAL A 237 -20.05 4.89 -0.55
CA VAL A 237 -21.13 5.69 -1.14
C VAL A 237 -22.19 4.74 -1.72
N GLU A 238 -23.44 5.07 -1.54
CA GLU A 238 -24.58 4.40 -2.13
C GLU A 238 -25.14 5.30 -3.26
N PRO A 239 -24.74 5.10 -4.52
CA PRO A 239 -25.22 5.90 -5.65
C PRO A 239 -26.70 5.69 -5.94
N GLU A 240 -27.19 4.50 -5.68
CA GLU A 240 -28.60 4.10 -5.82
C GLU A 240 -28.94 2.94 -4.86
N PRO A 241 -30.23 2.64 -4.60
CA PRO A 241 -30.61 1.55 -3.70
C PRO A 241 -29.95 0.23 -4.07
N ASP A 242 -29.44 -0.49 -3.06
CA ASP A 242 -28.79 -1.81 -3.19
C ASP A 242 -27.47 -1.81 -4.00
N VAL A 243 -26.89 -0.65 -4.28
CA VAL A 243 -25.56 -0.52 -4.87
C VAL A 243 -24.65 0.26 -3.92
N THR A 244 -23.53 -0.33 -3.54
CA THR A 244 -22.55 0.30 -2.64
C THR A 244 -21.18 0.35 -3.29
N ILE A 245 -20.60 1.54 -3.41
CA ILE A 245 -19.19 1.74 -3.85
C ILE A 245 -18.29 1.74 -2.62
N VAL A 246 -17.23 0.91 -2.65
CA VAL A 246 -16.25 0.83 -1.56
C VAL A 246 -14.84 0.95 -2.14
N THR A 247 -14.12 2.00 -1.76
CA THR A 247 -12.76 2.26 -2.25
C THR A 247 -11.95 3.17 -1.32
N GLY A 248 -10.76 3.57 -1.73
CA GLY A 248 -10.01 4.68 -1.13
C GLY A 248 -9.15 4.35 0.08
N LEU A 249 -8.94 3.04 0.42
CA LEU A 249 -8.07 2.63 1.54
C LEU A 249 -6.61 3.05 1.40
N GLY A 250 -6.22 3.60 0.24
CA GLY A 250 -4.86 4.02 -0.02
C GLY A 250 -3.85 2.87 0.11
N GLY A 251 -2.64 3.19 0.56
CA GLY A 251 -1.59 2.19 0.79
C GLY A 251 -1.87 1.18 1.91
N ALA A 252 -2.94 1.37 2.68
CA ALA A 252 -3.32 0.47 3.77
C ALA A 252 -4.36 -0.61 3.36
N GLY A 253 -4.65 -0.76 2.06
CA GLY A 253 -5.67 -1.68 1.56
C GLY A 253 -5.48 -3.13 2.03
N MET A 254 -4.27 -3.67 1.98
CA MET A 254 -3.99 -5.04 2.43
C MET A 254 -4.23 -5.24 3.94
N THR A 255 -4.04 -4.20 4.74
CA THR A 255 -4.23 -4.24 6.19
C THR A 255 -5.68 -4.06 6.61
N LEU A 256 -6.40 -3.15 5.95
CA LEU A 256 -7.71 -2.68 6.40
C LEU A 256 -8.89 -3.32 5.67
N SER A 257 -8.69 -3.94 4.50
CA SER A 257 -9.78 -4.42 3.65
C SER A 257 -10.69 -5.45 4.33
N PHE A 258 -10.15 -6.33 5.16
CA PHE A 258 -10.97 -7.35 5.83
C PHE A 258 -11.90 -6.73 6.88
N GLY A 259 -11.40 -5.80 7.69
CA GLY A 259 -12.24 -5.09 8.66
C GLY A 259 -13.27 -4.18 7.98
N LEU A 260 -12.87 -3.51 6.89
CA LEU A 260 -13.80 -2.70 6.12
C LEU A 260 -14.90 -3.55 5.46
N ALA A 261 -14.54 -4.74 4.94
CA ALA A 261 -15.53 -5.65 4.36
C ALA A 261 -16.56 -6.11 5.41
N GLU A 262 -16.12 -6.44 6.64
CA GLU A 262 -17.01 -6.76 7.76
C GLU A 262 -17.97 -5.60 8.05
N GLU A 263 -17.46 -4.38 8.22
CA GLU A 263 -18.27 -3.18 8.46
C GLU A 263 -19.29 -2.88 7.35
N VAL A 264 -18.93 -3.13 6.11
CA VAL A 264 -19.82 -2.90 4.96
C VAL A 264 -20.94 -3.95 4.93
N ILE A 265 -20.57 -5.22 5.08
CA ILE A 265 -21.55 -6.32 5.03
C ILE A 265 -22.54 -6.27 6.21
N GLU A 266 -22.12 -5.84 7.40
CA GLU A 266 -23.02 -5.67 8.54
C GLU A 266 -24.11 -4.58 8.34
N LYS A 267 -23.91 -3.68 7.37
CA LYS A 267 -24.84 -2.58 7.05
C LYS A 267 -25.77 -2.88 5.87
N LEU A 268 -25.47 -3.92 5.09
CA LEU A 268 -26.25 -4.36 3.93
C LEU A 268 -27.38 -5.32 4.30
#